data_f2a29b51647ab52fd3946126fa0b2c41
#
_entry.id   f2a29b51647ab52fd3946126fa0b2c41
#
_cell.length_a   1.000
_cell.length_b   1.000
_cell.length_c   1.000
_cell.angle_alpha   90.00
_cell.angle_beta   90.00
_cell.angle_gamma   90.00
#
_symmetry.space_group_name_H-M   'P 1'
#
loop_
_entity.id
_entity.type
_entity.pdbx_description
1 polymer ?
#
loop_
_entity_poly.entity_id
_entity_poly.type
_entity_poly.pdbx_seq_one_letter_code
_entity_poly.pdbx_strand_id
1 'polypeptide(L)'
;MIEFQHLTKVFDGKTKVHALHDVSLSIEKGDIYGIIGYSGAGKSTLVRMINALEIPTSGKVWVDGQDLSTLSEKELRTLRKSIGMIFQQFNLLNSKTIYDNVAIPLKLNGIPKPDIEKRVNELLSFVGLSEKKLAYPDQLSGGQKQRVGIARALATNPKILLCDEATSALDPKTTESILELLKQINEKMGVTVVVITHEMNVIRQICNKVAVMDYGKIVEFGEVVDVFTNPKSTIAQEFVGNLIHDEVPAPLIPAIKSMTTNYQILRIKMQNHEHTEPLLWELNTKYQVKTNLLYCTINVIEGVVIGIMLILFEGTDEEIEKCKKHIIETGEEFEEVIL
;
A
#
# COMPACT_ATOMS: atom_id res chain seq x y z
N MET A 1 -0.26 16.63 -7.71
CA MET A 1 -0.61 15.84 -8.93
C MET A 1 -2.10 15.54 -8.99
N ILE A 2 -2.68 15.04 -7.92
CA ILE A 2 -4.12 14.81 -7.75
C ILE A 2 -4.54 15.49 -6.46
N GLU A 3 -5.69 16.20 -6.48
CA GLU A 3 -6.22 16.85 -5.29
C GLU A 3 -7.74 16.64 -5.22
N PHE A 4 -8.20 16.19 -4.08
CA PHE A 4 -9.61 16.06 -3.74
C PHE A 4 -9.96 17.14 -2.71
N GLN A 5 -10.99 17.92 -3.01
CA GLN A 5 -11.45 19.01 -2.15
C GLN A 5 -12.91 18.78 -1.75
N HIS A 6 -13.12 18.41 -0.48
CA HIS A 6 -14.44 18.23 0.13
C HIS A 6 -15.37 17.32 -0.67
N LEU A 7 -14.83 16.17 -1.16
CA LEU A 7 -15.58 15.26 -2.02
C LEU A 7 -16.66 14.51 -1.27
N THR A 8 -17.88 14.61 -1.77
CA THR A 8 -18.99 13.77 -1.34
C THR A 8 -19.59 13.06 -2.54
N LYS A 9 -19.90 11.78 -2.38
CA LYS A 9 -20.60 10.98 -3.39
C LYS A 9 -21.74 10.23 -2.78
N VAL A 10 -22.92 10.50 -3.32
CA VAL A 10 -24.15 9.78 -2.99
C VAL A 10 -24.65 9.10 -4.27
N PHE A 11 -24.90 7.81 -4.20
CA PHE A 11 -25.59 7.08 -5.26
C PHE A 11 -27.08 7.01 -4.94
N ASP A 12 -27.90 7.52 -5.85
CA ASP A 12 -29.34 7.42 -5.76
C ASP A 12 -29.79 6.06 -6.30
N GLY A 13 -30.48 5.29 -5.45
CA GLY A 13 -31.05 3.98 -5.76
C GLY A 13 -32.32 3.75 -4.95
N LYS A 14 -32.72 2.48 -4.75
CA LYS A 14 -33.83 2.16 -3.81
C LYS A 14 -33.55 2.65 -2.40
N THR A 15 -32.29 2.65 -2.01
CA THR A 15 -31.74 3.29 -0.81
C THR A 15 -30.58 4.20 -1.23
N LYS A 16 -30.48 5.37 -0.62
CA LYS A 16 -29.34 6.27 -0.85
C LYS A 16 -28.08 5.66 -0.21
N VAL A 17 -27.02 5.51 -1.01
CA VAL A 17 -25.73 5.01 -0.54
C VAL A 17 -24.73 6.16 -0.57
N HIS A 18 -24.27 6.57 0.59
CA HIS A 18 -23.22 7.54 0.75
C HIS A 18 -21.88 6.83 0.61
N ALA A 19 -21.26 6.91 -0.57
CA ALA A 19 -20.00 6.24 -0.84
C ALA A 19 -18.77 7.04 -0.41
N LEU A 20 -18.87 8.38 -0.41
CA LEU A 20 -17.84 9.28 0.08
C LEU A 20 -18.48 10.42 0.90
N HIS A 21 -17.80 10.81 1.99
CA HIS A 21 -18.23 11.82 2.94
C HIS A 21 -17.11 12.84 3.19
N ASP A 22 -17.17 13.99 2.54
CA ASP A 22 -16.26 15.12 2.77
C ASP A 22 -14.77 14.75 2.71
N VAL A 23 -14.38 14.02 1.65
CA VAL A 23 -13.01 13.53 1.47
C VAL A 23 -12.14 14.65 0.91
N SER A 24 -11.06 14.98 1.61
CA SER A 24 -10.01 15.88 1.16
C SER A 24 -8.66 15.17 1.25
N LEU A 25 -7.90 15.15 0.13
CA LEU A 25 -6.62 14.45 0.04
C LEU A 25 -5.80 15.02 -1.12
N SER A 26 -4.47 15.09 -0.95
CA SER A 26 -3.52 15.44 -1.98
C SER A 26 -2.53 14.33 -2.25
N ILE A 27 -2.28 14.04 -3.52
CA ILE A 27 -1.27 13.09 -3.98
C ILE A 27 -0.27 13.85 -4.84
N GLU A 28 0.99 13.80 -4.47
CA GLU A 28 2.05 14.54 -5.15
C GLU A 28 2.54 13.82 -6.40
N LYS A 29 3.26 14.54 -7.25
CA LYS A 29 3.88 13.95 -8.43
C LYS A 29 5.05 13.04 -8.01
N GLY A 30 5.05 11.81 -8.52
CA GLY A 30 6.08 10.83 -8.22
C GLY A 30 5.77 9.95 -7.01
N ASP A 31 4.69 10.22 -6.27
CA ASP A 31 4.27 9.33 -5.20
C ASP A 31 3.87 7.93 -5.72
N ILE A 32 4.13 6.92 -4.92
CA ILE A 32 3.38 5.66 -4.91
C ILE A 32 2.44 5.74 -3.71
N TYR A 33 1.23 6.18 -3.96
CA TYR A 33 0.25 6.48 -2.92
C TYR A 33 -0.70 5.31 -2.70
N GLY A 34 -0.76 4.79 -1.49
CA GLY A 34 -1.68 3.73 -1.09
C GLY A 34 -3.02 4.27 -0.60
N ILE A 35 -4.12 3.64 -0.99
CA ILE A 35 -5.45 3.86 -0.42
C ILE A 35 -5.93 2.52 0.12
N ILE A 36 -5.96 2.39 1.45
CA ILE A 36 -6.34 1.14 2.13
C ILE A 36 -7.66 1.31 2.87
N GLY A 37 -8.38 0.22 3.04
CA GLY A 37 -9.64 0.16 3.78
C GLY A 37 -10.39 -1.13 3.49
N TYR A 38 -11.38 -1.47 4.30
CA TYR A 38 -12.21 -2.65 4.09
C TYR A 38 -13.06 -2.56 2.81
N SER A 39 -13.65 -3.68 2.40
CA SER A 39 -14.60 -3.69 1.29
C SER A 39 -15.77 -2.75 1.59
N GLY A 40 -16.15 -1.92 0.61
CA GLY A 40 -17.20 -0.91 0.79
C GLY A 40 -16.74 0.41 1.40
N ALA A 41 -15.47 0.58 1.79
CA ALA A 41 -14.96 1.84 2.35
C ALA A 41 -14.95 3.04 1.38
N GLY A 42 -15.28 2.84 0.08
CA GLY A 42 -15.34 3.92 -0.91
C GLY A 42 -14.11 4.05 -1.81
N LYS A 43 -13.08 3.22 -1.63
CA LYS A 43 -11.79 3.29 -2.36
C LYS A 43 -11.93 3.34 -3.88
N SER A 44 -12.62 2.36 -4.47
CA SER A 44 -12.80 2.30 -5.93
C SER A 44 -13.64 3.45 -6.45
N THR A 45 -14.60 3.97 -5.66
CA THR A 45 -15.36 5.17 -6.00
C THR A 45 -14.44 6.39 -6.07
N LEU A 46 -13.55 6.57 -5.08
CA LEU A 46 -12.60 7.66 -5.04
C LEU A 46 -11.66 7.64 -6.25
N VAL A 47 -11.10 6.48 -6.58
CA VAL A 47 -10.17 6.35 -7.72
C VAL A 47 -10.88 6.54 -9.07
N ARG A 48 -12.13 6.10 -9.21
CA ARG A 48 -12.91 6.36 -10.44
C ARG A 48 -13.21 7.82 -10.67
N MET A 49 -13.08 8.67 -9.66
CA MET A 49 -13.18 10.14 -9.83
C MET A 49 -11.93 10.74 -10.44
N ILE A 50 -10.73 10.16 -10.23
CA ILE A 50 -9.49 10.66 -10.82
C ILE A 50 -9.54 10.62 -12.35
N ASN A 51 -10.14 9.60 -12.92
CA ASN A 51 -10.31 9.47 -14.39
C ASN A 51 -11.68 9.93 -14.88
N ALA A 52 -12.45 10.63 -14.02
CA ALA A 52 -13.79 11.13 -14.30
C ALA A 52 -14.78 10.05 -14.83
N LEU A 53 -14.62 8.79 -14.39
CA LEU A 53 -15.61 7.73 -14.61
C LEU A 53 -16.78 7.86 -13.62
N GLU A 54 -16.53 8.47 -12.45
CA GLU A 54 -17.53 8.89 -11.49
C GLU A 54 -17.45 10.40 -11.29
N ILE A 55 -18.60 11.05 -11.14
CA ILE A 55 -18.69 12.48 -10.89
C ILE A 55 -19.09 12.66 -9.42
N PRO A 56 -18.45 13.53 -8.65
CA PRO A 56 -18.83 13.80 -7.27
C PRO A 56 -20.23 14.44 -7.19
N THR A 57 -20.95 14.21 -6.10
CA THR A 57 -22.21 14.92 -5.80
C THR A 57 -21.92 16.36 -5.36
N SER A 58 -20.81 16.55 -4.61
CA SER A 58 -20.28 17.86 -4.25
C SER A 58 -18.77 17.78 -4.05
N GLY A 59 -18.10 18.92 -4.00
CA GLY A 59 -16.64 19.03 -3.94
C GLY A 59 -16.00 19.06 -5.33
N LYS A 60 -14.67 19.04 -5.37
CA LYS A 60 -13.88 19.17 -6.61
C LYS A 60 -12.75 18.14 -6.68
N VAL A 61 -12.44 17.70 -7.89
CA VAL A 61 -11.29 16.86 -8.21
C VAL A 61 -10.38 17.62 -9.17
N TRP A 62 -9.14 17.78 -8.77
CA TRP A 62 -8.08 18.34 -9.60
C TRP A 62 -7.12 17.24 -10.03
N VAL A 63 -6.79 17.19 -11.30
CA VAL A 63 -5.81 16.24 -11.84
C VAL A 63 -4.87 16.99 -12.77
N ASP A 64 -3.58 16.90 -12.50
CA ASP A 64 -2.53 17.61 -13.25
C ASP A 64 -2.81 19.11 -13.39
N GLY A 65 -3.33 19.75 -12.32
CA GLY A 65 -3.67 21.15 -12.25
C GLY A 65 -4.99 21.55 -12.94
N GLN A 66 -5.80 20.59 -13.40
CA GLN A 66 -7.07 20.82 -14.08
C GLN A 66 -8.26 20.42 -13.19
N ASP A 67 -9.22 21.32 -12.97
CA ASP A 67 -10.48 21.03 -12.29
C ASP A 67 -11.38 20.22 -13.25
N LEU A 68 -11.65 18.95 -12.90
CA LEU A 68 -12.41 18.02 -13.76
C LEU A 68 -13.84 18.50 -14.03
N SER A 69 -14.43 19.30 -13.13
CA SER A 69 -15.80 19.82 -13.26
C SER A 69 -15.94 20.85 -14.38
N THR A 70 -14.83 21.46 -14.79
CA THR A 70 -14.81 22.50 -15.82
C THR A 70 -14.48 21.98 -17.22
N LEU A 71 -14.05 20.72 -17.33
CA LEU A 71 -13.58 20.13 -18.57
C LEU A 71 -14.73 19.68 -19.46
N SER A 72 -14.64 19.98 -20.75
CA SER A 72 -15.48 19.40 -21.78
C SER A 72 -15.19 17.91 -21.98
N GLU A 73 -16.13 17.18 -22.59
CA GLU A 73 -15.95 15.77 -22.94
C GLU A 73 -14.68 15.49 -23.78
N LYS A 74 -14.30 16.41 -24.64
CA LYS A 74 -13.08 16.32 -25.46
C LYS A 74 -11.82 16.44 -24.58
N GLU A 75 -11.82 17.37 -23.65
CA GLU A 75 -10.72 17.58 -22.70
C GLU A 75 -10.60 16.40 -21.72
N LEU A 76 -11.73 15.90 -21.21
CA LEU A 76 -11.76 14.68 -20.38
C LEU A 76 -11.19 13.47 -21.12
N ARG A 77 -11.50 13.30 -22.41
CA ARG A 77 -10.87 12.22 -23.22
C ARG A 77 -9.36 12.41 -23.35
N THR A 78 -8.89 13.65 -23.45
CA THR A 78 -7.46 13.95 -23.50
C THR A 78 -6.80 13.67 -22.16
N LEU A 79 -7.40 14.06 -21.05
CA LEU A 79 -6.93 13.76 -19.71
C LEU A 79 -6.82 12.26 -19.48
N ARG A 80 -7.86 11.48 -19.83
CA ARG A 80 -7.88 10.01 -19.68
C ARG A 80 -6.72 9.32 -20.42
N LYS A 81 -6.17 9.91 -21.48
CA LYS A 81 -4.97 9.37 -22.15
C LYS A 81 -3.71 9.47 -21.29
N SER A 82 -3.67 10.42 -20.37
CA SER A 82 -2.57 10.59 -19.41
C SER A 82 -2.72 9.75 -18.13
N ILE A 83 -3.79 8.95 -18.03
CA ILE A 83 -4.08 8.10 -16.88
C ILE A 83 -4.16 6.65 -17.35
N GLY A 84 -3.25 5.81 -16.89
CA GLY A 84 -3.33 4.35 -17.07
C GLY A 84 -4.15 3.73 -15.95
N MET A 85 -4.85 2.63 -16.24
CA MET A 85 -5.60 1.88 -15.22
C MET A 85 -5.31 0.39 -15.32
N ILE A 86 -4.99 -0.20 -14.19
CA ILE A 86 -4.77 -1.63 -13.98
C ILE A 86 -5.92 -2.15 -13.12
N PHE A 87 -6.57 -3.21 -13.58
CA PHE A 87 -7.77 -3.76 -12.96
C PHE A 87 -7.48 -5.09 -12.26
N GLN A 88 -8.24 -5.41 -11.24
CA GLN A 88 -8.21 -6.67 -10.53
C GLN A 88 -8.41 -7.89 -11.46
N GLN A 89 -9.35 -7.82 -12.39
CA GLN A 89 -9.69 -8.91 -13.33
C GLN A 89 -8.96 -8.81 -14.67
N PHE A 90 -7.82 -8.11 -14.75
CA PHE A 90 -6.99 -7.90 -15.93
C PHE A 90 -7.71 -7.18 -17.09
N ASN A 91 -8.99 -7.42 -17.33
CA ASN A 91 -9.83 -6.86 -18.39
C ASN A 91 -9.18 -6.95 -19.79
N LEU A 92 -8.55 -8.08 -20.09
CA LEU A 92 -7.98 -8.35 -21.41
C LEU A 92 -9.07 -8.80 -22.38
N LEU A 93 -8.89 -8.43 -23.65
CA LEU A 93 -9.75 -8.88 -24.72
C LEU A 93 -9.34 -10.30 -25.14
N ASN A 94 -10.12 -11.30 -24.79
CA ASN A 94 -9.82 -12.72 -25.05
C ASN A 94 -9.74 -13.05 -26.53
N SER A 95 -10.45 -12.32 -27.39
CA SER A 95 -10.43 -12.48 -28.84
C SER A 95 -9.24 -11.80 -29.54
N LYS A 96 -8.32 -11.19 -28.80
CA LYS A 96 -7.17 -10.45 -29.28
C LYS A 96 -5.89 -11.04 -28.75
N THR A 97 -4.82 -10.98 -29.55
CA THR A 97 -3.47 -11.35 -29.11
C THR A 97 -2.99 -10.41 -27.99
N ILE A 98 -1.90 -10.82 -27.32
CA ILE A 98 -1.23 -9.98 -26.31
C ILE A 98 -0.72 -8.69 -26.95
N TYR A 99 -0.13 -8.78 -28.15
CA TYR A 99 0.26 -7.60 -28.93
C TYR A 99 -0.93 -6.64 -29.14
N ASP A 100 -2.06 -7.16 -29.61
CA ASP A 100 -3.23 -6.34 -29.89
C ASP A 100 -3.83 -5.72 -28.62
N ASN A 101 -3.84 -6.45 -27.50
CA ASN A 101 -4.28 -5.91 -26.22
C ASN A 101 -3.46 -4.66 -25.80
N VAL A 102 -2.14 -4.70 -25.96
CA VAL A 102 -1.26 -3.57 -25.66
C VAL A 102 -1.38 -2.45 -26.72
N ALA A 103 -1.61 -2.81 -27.98
CA ALA A 103 -1.73 -1.87 -29.10
C ALA A 103 -3.03 -1.07 -29.11
N ILE A 104 -4.13 -1.56 -28.51
CA ILE A 104 -5.46 -0.92 -28.56
C ILE A 104 -5.44 0.55 -28.17
N PRO A 105 -4.88 1.00 -27.02
CA PRO A 105 -4.87 2.40 -26.65
C PRO A 105 -4.15 3.28 -27.70
N LEU A 106 -3.10 2.77 -28.32
CA LEU A 106 -2.34 3.48 -29.35
C LEU A 106 -3.15 3.60 -30.67
N LYS A 107 -3.81 2.50 -31.07
CA LYS A 107 -4.70 2.48 -32.24
C LYS A 107 -5.84 3.48 -32.09
N LEU A 108 -6.49 3.53 -30.91
CA LEU A 108 -7.57 4.47 -30.58
C LEU A 108 -7.10 5.93 -30.58
N ASN A 109 -5.81 6.16 -30.34
CA ASN A 109 -5.20 7.47 -30.39
C ASN A 109 -4.69 7.87 -31.79
N GLY A 110 -4.88 7.02 -32.82
CA GLY A 110 -4.46 7.30 -34.18
C GLY A 110 -2.96 7.27 -34.41
N ILE A 111 -2.21 6.57 -33.55
CA ILE A 111 -0.75 6.44 -33.69
C ILE A 111 -0.42 5.59 -34.95
N PRO A 112 0.60 5.99 -35.74
CA PRO A 112 1.03 5.22 -36.90
C PRO A 112 1.49 3.80 -36.56
N LYS A 113 1.23 2.84 -37.47
CA LYS A 113 1.58 1.41 -37.26
C LYS A 113 3.04 1.18 -36.86
N PRO A 114 4.06 1.81 -37.50
CA PRO A 114 5.47 1.59 -37.11
C PRO A 114 5.75 2.00 -35.67
N ASP A 115 5.15 3.11 -35.20
CA ASP A 115 5.33 3.61 -33.83
C ASP A 115 4.61 2.72 -32.83
N ILE A 116 3.42 2.19 -33.21
CA ILE A 116 2.71 1.18 -32.39
C ILE A 116 3.57 -0.06 -32.24
N GLU A 117 4.13 -0.58 -33.33
CA GLU A 117 4.96 -1.80 -33.28
C GLU A 117 6.19 -1.61 -32.39
N LYS A 118 6.89 -0.50 -32.56
CA LYS A 118 8.04 -0.14 -31.72
C LYS A 118 7.64 -0.09 -30.25
N ARG A 119 6.60 0.70 -29.92
CA ARG A 119 6.17 0.91 -28.55
C ARG A 119 5.66 -0.36 -27.88
N VAL A 120 4.88 -1.18 -28.57
CA VAL A 120 4.38 -2.46 -28.04
C VAL A 120 5.52 -3.43 -27.76
N ASN A 121 6.51 -3.53 -28.66
CA ASN A 121 7.67 -4.41 -28.46
C ASN A 121 8.51 -3.93 -27.25
N GLU A 122 8.74 -2.61 -27.09
CA GLU A 122 9.40 -2.04 -25.91
C GLU A 122 8.68 -2.41 -24.61
N LEU A 123 7.36 -2.24 -24.57
CA LEU A 123 6.56 -2.52 -23.38
C LEU A 123 6.49 -4.01 -23.06
N LEU A 124 6.33 -4.88 -24.07
CA LEU A 124 6.35 -6.32 -23.86
C LEU A 124 7.72 -6.81 -23.39
N SER A 125 8.80 -6.22 -23.88
CA SER A 125 10.15 -6.49 -23.37
C SER A 125 10.30 -6.03 -21.93
N PHE A 126 9.85 -4.83 -21.60
CA PHE A 126 9.91 -4.27 -20.24
C PHE A 126 9.18 -5.13 -19.20
N VAL A 127 8.01 -5.68 -19.57
CA VAL A 127 7.26 -6.59 -18.68
C VAL A 127 7.67 -8.07 -18.79
N GLY A 128 8.70 -8.41 -19.61
CA GLY A 128 9.23 -9.76 -19.76
C GLY A 128 8.33 -10.72 -20.55
N LEU A 129 7.59 -10.22 -21.55
CA LEU A 129 6.64 -11.01 -22.35
C LEU A 129 6.89 -10.95 -23.85
N SER A 130 8.10 -10.63 -24.32
CA SER A 130 8.44 -10.53 -25.75
C SER A 130 8.04 -11.77 -26.56
N GLU A 131 8.32 -12.97 -26.03
CA GLU A 131 8.04 -14.26 -26.68
C GLU A 131 6.55 -14.62 -26.71
N LYS A 132 5.72 -13.90 -25.92
CA LYS A 132 4.28 -14.17 -25.83
C LYS A 132 3.42 -13.21 -26.67
N LYS A 133 4.02 -12.35 -27.50
CA LYS A 133 3.28 -11.30 -28.22
C LYS A 133 2.14 -11.80 -29.11
N LEU A 134 2.26 -13.00 -29.69
CA LEU A 134 1.24 -13.61 -30.55
C LEU A 134 0.28 -14.55 -29.79
N ALA A 135 0.53 -14.81 -28.51
CA ALA A 135 -0.34 -15.62 -27.68
C ALA A 135 -1.66 -14.89 -27.38
N TYR A 136 -2.65 -15.65 -26.92
CA TYR A 136 -3.94 -15.14 -26.44
C TYR A 136 -4.01 -15.17 -24.92
N PRO A 137 -4.91 -14.37 -24.27
CA PRO A 137 -5.00 -14.29 -22.82
C PRO A 137 -5.24 -15.64 -22.12
N ASP A 138 -5.97 -16.56 -22.71
CA ASP A 138 -6.24 -17.90 -22.16
C ASP A 138 -4.99 -18.78 -22.04
N GLN A 139 -3.94 -18.47 -22.80
CA GLN A 139 -2.65 -19.17 -22.81
C GLN A 139 -1.66 -18.62 -21.75
N LEU A 140 -2.10 -17.67 -20.90
CA LEU A 140 -1.26 -17.00 -19.93
C LEU A 140 -1.66 -17.31 -18.48
N SER A 141 -0.67 -17.37 -17.59
CA SER A 141 -0.92 -17.37 -16.14
C SER A 141 -1.52 -16.03 -15.66
N GLY A 142 -2.08 -16.00 -14.47
CA GLY A 142 -2.63 -14.78 -13.87
C GLY A 142 -1.63 -13.63 -13.82
N GLY A 143 -0.41 -13.89 -13.35
CA GLY A 143 0.67 -12.91 -13.32
C GLY A 143 1.10 -12.41 -14.71
N GLN A 144 1.12 -13.29 -15.72
CA GLN A 144 1.38 -12.88 -17.09
C GLN A 144 0.25 -12.00 -17.65
N LYS A 145 -1.01 -12.32 -17.35
CA LYS A 145 -2.17 -11.46 -17.71
C LYS A 145 -2.04 -10.08 -17.07
N GLN A 146 -1.64 -10.02 -15.81
CA GLN A 146 -1.43 -8.75 -15.12
C GLN A 146 -0.32 -7.92 -15.74
N ARG A 147 0.81 -8.53 -16.10
CA ARG A 147 1.89 -7.86 -16.83
C ARG A 147 1.43 -7.30 -18.18
N VAL A 148 0.56 -7.99 -18.91
CA VAL A 148 -0.07 -7.46 -20.14
C VAL A 148 -0.97 -6.25 -19.81
N GLY A 149 -1.77 -6.33 -18.73
CA GLY A 149 -2.58 -5.22 -18.25
C GLY A 149 -1.74 -3.98 -17.93
N ILE A 150 -0.59 -4.17 -17.27
CA ILE A 150 0.38 -3.11 -17.00
C ILE A 150 0.96 -2.53 -18.30
N ALA A 151 1.43 -3.37 -19.22
CA ALA A 151 1.96 -2.92 -20.51
C ALA A 151 0.91 -2.10 -21.29
N ARG A 152 -0.35 -2.54 -21.30
CA ARG A 152 -1.46 -1.80 -21.92
C ARG A 152 -1.70 -0.46 -21.25
N ALA A 153 -1.68 -0.41 -19.92
CA ALA A 153 -1.87 0.84 -19.16
C ALA A 153 -0.74 1.85 -19.42
N LEU A 154 0.49 1.37 -19.68
CA LEU A 154 1.65 2.20 -20.00
C LEU A 154 1.74 2.62 -21.49
N ALA A 155 0.89 2.08 -22.36
CA ALA A 155 1.00 2.28 -23.80
C ALA A 155 1.02 3.77 -24.19
N THR A 156 0.17 4.59 -23.58
CA THR A 156 0.01 6.01 -23.86
C THR A 156 0.98 6.94 -23.14
N ASN A 157 2.03 6.42 -22.49
CA ASN A 157 2.93 7.18 -21.62
C ASN A 157 2.17 7.99 -20.55
N PRO A 158 1.40 7.34 -19.68
CA PRO A 158 0.59 8.03 -18.70
C PRO A 158 1.45 8.75 -17.66
N LYS A 159 0.93 9.84 -17.10
CA LYS A 159 1.51 10.55 -15.94
C LYS A 159 1.07 9.91 -14.62
N ILE A 160 -0.10 9.25 -14.62
CA ILE A 160 -0.73 8.63 -13.46
C ILE A 160 -1.08 7.19 -13.81
N LEU A 161 -0.81 6.27 -12.90
CA LEU A 161 -1.19 4.87 -12.98
C LEU A 161 -2.09 4.52 -11.80
N LEU A 162 -3.32 4.13 -12.07
CA LEU A 162 -4.30 3.72 -11.08
C LEU A 162 -4.32 2.19 -11.01
N CYS A 163 -4.09 1.62 -9.83
CA CYS A 163 -4.06 0.18 -9.57
C CYS A 163 -5.24 -0.19 -8.65
N ASP A 164 -6.31 -0.73 -9.24
CA ASP A 164 -7.50 -1.16 -8.49
C ASP A 164 -7.38 -2.64 -8.15
N GLU A 165 -6.96 -2.95 -6.92
CA GLU A 165 -6.70 -4.31 -6.40
C GLU A 165 -5.87 -5.19 -7.36
N ALA A 166 -4.81 -4.62 -7.91
CA ALA A 166 -4.03 -5.20 -9.00
C ALA A 166 -3.33 -6.53 -8.66
N THR A 167 -3.28 -6.92 -7.40
CA THR A 167 -2.57 -8.12 -6.90
C THR A 167 -3.47 -9.13 -6.21
N SER A 168 -4.72 -8.79 -5.87
CA SER A 168 -5.60 -9.62 -5.03
C SER A 168 -5.96 -11.01 -5.61
N ALA A 169 -5.80 -11.20 -6.93
CA ALA A 169 -6.07 -12.47 -7.61
C ALA A 169 -4.78 -13.28 -7.90
N LEU A 170 -3.63 -12.91 -7.31
CA LEU A 170 -2.33 -13.49 -7.59
C LEU A 170 -1.77 -14.25 -6.37
N ASP A 171 -0.91 -15.22 -6.62
CA ASP A 171 -0.15 -15.86 -5.56
C ASP A 171 0.94 -14.92 -4.99
N PRO A 172 1.44 -15.15 -3.76
CA PRO A 172 2.37 -14.23 -3.09
C PRO A 172 3.64 -13.92 -3.89
N LYS A 173 4.26 -14.92 -4.51
CA LYS A 173 5.48 -14.72 -5.30
C LYS A 173 5.23 -13.88 -6.56
N THR A 174 4.10 -14.10 -7.19
CA THR A 174 3.68 -13.30 -8.36
C THR A 174 3.34 -11.87 -7.92
N THR A 175 2.68 -11.70 -6.77
CA THR A 175 2.40 -10.39 -6.17
C THR A 175 3.68 -9.58 -5.98
N GLU A 176 4.70 -10.12 -5.32
CA GLU A 176 5.99 -9.45 -5.14
C GLU A 176 6.59 -8.99 -6.46
N SER A 177 6.56 -9.86 -7.47
CA SER A 177 7.07 -9.54 -8.81
C SER A 177 6.30 -8.42 -9.53
N ILE A 178 4.99 -8.30 -9.30
CA ILE A 178 4.16 -7.20 -9.84
C ILE A 178 4.42 -5.92 -9.07
N LEU A 179 4.57 -5.97 -7.76
CA LEU A 179 4.87 -4.80 -6.93
C LEU A 179 6.24 -4.21 -7.29
N GLU A 180 7.25 -5.06 -7.45
CA GLU A 180 8.57 -4.64 -7.92
C GLU A 180 8.50 -3.98 -9.30
N LEU A 181 7.68 -4.51 -10.23
CA LEU A 181 7.46 -3.90 -11.53
C LEU A 181 6.80 -2.51 -11.43
N LEU A 182 5.83 -2.32 -10.52
CA LEU A 182 5.20 -1.03 -10.28
C LEU A 182 6.20 -0.01 -9.72
N LYS A 183 7.07 -0.44 -8.79
CA LYS A 183 8.14 0.39 -8.25
C LYS A 183 9.11 0.83 -9.36
N GLN A 184 9.55 -0.10 -10.22
CA GLN A 184 10.39 0.22 -11.38
C GLN A 184 9.72 1.19 -12.37
N ILE A 185 8.40 1.11 -12.56
CA ILE A 185 7.66 2.06 -13.40
C ILE A 185 7.71 3.46 -12.79
N ASN A 186 7.48 3.59 -11.49
CA ASN A 186 7.56 4.87 -10.79
C ASN A 186 8.98 5.45 -10.88
N GLU A 187 10.01 4.69 -10.51
CA GLU A 187 11.40 5.13 -10.46
C GLU A 187 11.97 5.50 -11.86
N LYS A 188 11.75 4.64 -12.87
CA LYS A 188 12.34 4.82 -14.19
C LYS A 188 11.56 5.74 -15.11
N MET A 189 10.24 5.83 -14.93
CA MET A 189 9.37 6.61 -15.81
C MET A 189 8.78 7.85 -15.14
N GLY A 190 8.98 8.05 -13.83
CA GLY A 190 8.45 9.18 -13.06
C GLY A 190 6.92 9.22 -13.01
N VAL A 191 6.26 8.07 -13.14
CA VAL A 191 4.80 7.94 -13.13
C VAL A 191 4.30 7.97 -11.69
N THR A 192 3.31 8.80 -11.38
CA THR A 192 2.61 8.77 -10.09
C THR A 192 1.71 7.55 -10.04
N VAL A 193 1.85 6.72 -9.01
CA VAL A 193 1.09 5.47 -8.87
C VAL A 193 0.12 5.60 -7.71
N VAL A 194 -1.16 5.26 -7.94
CA VAL A 194 -2.18 5.18 -6.88
C VAL A 194 -2.63 3.74 -6.76
N VAL A 195 -2.39 3.14 -5.60
CA VAL A 195 -2.68 1.72 -5.33
C VAL A 195 -3.86 1.60 -4.39
N ILE A 196 -4.93 0.96 -4.84
CA ILE A 196 -6.03 0.55 -3.98
C ILE A 196 -5.82 -0.90 -3.56
N THR A 197 -5.92 -1.15 -2.27
CA THR A 197 -5.83 -2.51 -1.72
C THR A 197 -6.52 -2.60 -0.36
N HIS A 198 -6.80 -3.80 0.09
CA HIS A 198 -7.11 -4.11 1.48
C HIS A 198 -5.95 -4.84 2.16
N GLU A 199 -4.82 -5.00 1.47
CA GLU A 199 -3.63 -5.70 1.94
C GLU A 199 -2.57 -4.70 2.38
N MET A 200 -2.34 -4.59 3.69
CA MET A 200 -1.32 -3.68 4.25
C MET A 200 0.11 -4.06 3.81
N ASN A 201 0.37 -5.34 3.50
CA ASN A 201 1.64 -5.78 2.95
C ASN A 201 2.00 -5.10 1.62
N VAL A 202 1.00 -4.86 0.76
CA VAL A 202 1.20 -4.14 -0.51
C VAL A 202 1.63 -2.70 -0.25
N ILE A 203 0.94 -2.02 0.69
CA ILE A 203 1.27 -0.65 1.08
C ILE A 203 2.71 -0.58 1.59
N ARG A 204 3.08 -1.47 2.52
CA ARG A 204 4.42 -1.52 3.11
C ARG A 204 5.54 -1.71 2.08
N GLN A 205 5.29 -2.53 1.04
CA GLN A 205 6.33 -2.92 0.09
C GLN A 205 6.69 -1.84 -0.93
N ILE A 206 5.72 -1.02 -1.34
CA ILE A 206 5.95 -0.11 -2.46
C ILE A 206 5.46 1.32 -2.25
N CYS A 207 4.57 1.60 -1.29
CA CYS A 207 4.02 2.93 -1.12
C CYS A 207 4.89 3.80 -0.21
N ASN A 208 5.05 5.08 -0.55
CA ASN A 208 5.67 6.06 0.33
C ASN A 208 4.64 6.78 1.21
N LYS A 209 3.42 6.96 0.71
CA LYS A 209 2.30 7.56 1.47
C LYS A 209 1.07 6.68 1.44
N VAL A 210 0.23 6.82 2.46
CA VAL A 210 -1.00 6.04 2.58
C VAL A 210 -2.14 6.89 3.13
N ALA A 211 -3.37 6.61 2.65
CA ALA A 211 -4.61 7.04 3.25
C ALA A 211 -5.43 5.82 3.67
N VAL A 212 -5.89 5.83 4.91
CA VAL A 212 -6.77 4.80 5.48
C VAL A 212 -8.21 5.29 5.36
N MET A 213 -9.04 4.51 4.69
CA MET A 213 -10.45 4.83 4.47
C MET A 213 -11.36 3.92 5.27
N ASP A 214 -12.38 4.53 5.88
CA ASP A 214 -13.46 3.82 6.55
C ASP A 214 -14.80 4.54 6.31
N TYR A 215 -15.85 3.78 5.95
CA TYR A 215 -17.20 4.28 5.67
C TYR A 215 -17.23 5.59 4.86
N GLY A 216 -16.47 5.65 3.77
CA GLY A 216 -16.44 6.80 2.86
C GLY A 216 -15.65 8.01 3.35
N LYS A 217 -14.90 7.89 4.45
CA LYS A 217 -14.06 8.96 5.01
C LYS A 217 -12.59 8.54 4.98
N ILE A 218 -11.69 9.52 4.93
CA ILE A 218 -10.29 9.30 5.27
C ILE A 218 -10.18 9.49 6.78
N VAL A 219 -9.80 8.42 7.49
CA VAL A 219 -9.66 8.41 8.95
C VAL A 219 -8.23 8.66 9.40
N GLU A 220 -7.26 8.37 8.51
CA GLU A 220 -5.85 8.64 8.74
C GLU A 220 -5.10 8.73 7.41
N PHE A 221 -4.05 9.53 7.34
CA PHE A 221 -3.15 9.60 6.19
C PHE A 221 -1.77 10.12 6.62
N GLY A 222 -0.75 9.79 5.86
CA GLY A 222 0.63 10.23 6.11
C GLY A 222 1.66 9.40 5.34
N GLU A 223 2.93 9.59 5.72
CA GLU A 223 4.01 8.70 5.27
C GLU A 223 3.74 7.29 5.79
N VAL A 224 4.07 6.28 4.98
CA VAL A 224 3.82 4.88 5.36
C VAL A 224 4.53 4.51 6.65
N VAL A 225 5.77 4.98 6.84
CA VAL A 225 6.54 4.76 8.07
C VAL A 225 5.77 5.24 9.29
N ASP A 226 5.22 6.46 9.25
CA ASP A 226 4.51 7.06 10.40
C ASP A 226 3.24 6.30 10.75
N VAL A 227 2.44 5.94 9.73
CA VAL A 227 1.19 5.17 9.93
C VAL A 227 1.47 3.77 10.45
N PHE A 228 2.61 3.16 10.09
CA PHE A 228 3.00 1.85 10.59
C PHE A 228 3.59 1.86 12.00
N THR A 229 4.35 2.90 12.35
CA THR A 229 4.99 2.99 13.67
C THR A 229 4.06 3.54 14.73
N ASN A 230 3.16 4.46 14.37
CA ASN A 230 2.27 5.16 15.29
C ASN A 230 0.86 5.34 14.71
N PRO A 231 0.12 4.23 14.44
CA PRO A 231 -1.24 4.30 13.91
C PRO A 231 -2.19 4.96 14.92
N LYS A 232 -2.90 6.01 14.49
CA LYS A 232 -3.78 6.82 15.35
C LYS A 232 -5.22 6.35 15.33
N SER A 233 -5.71 5.98 14.15
CA SER A 233 -7.09 5.51 13.99
C SER A 233 -7.22 4.02 14.35
N THR A 234 -8.35 3.62 14.90
CA THR A 234 -8.64 2.21 15.23
C THR A 234 -8.46 1.30 14.02
N ILE A 235 -8.89 1.76 12.86
CA ILE A 235 -8.77 1.00 11.60
C ILE A 235 -7.30 0.85 11.17
N ALA A 236 -6.47 1.89 11.31
CA ALA A 236 -5.05 1.78 11.03
C ALA A 236 -4.37 0.81 12.01
N GLN A 237 -4.72 0.88 13.29
CA GLN A 237 -4.24 -0.06 14.32
C GLN A 237 -4.61 -1.51 13.97
N GLU A 238 -5.84 -1.77 13.52
CA GLU A 238 -6.25 -3.11 13.07
C GLU A 238 -5.45 -3.59 11.85
N PHE A 239 -5.25 -2.73 10.84
CA PHE A 239 -4.47 -3.09 9.65
C PHE A 239 -3.01 -3.36 9.97
N VAL A 240 -2.39 -2.52 10.81
CA VAL A 240 -1.00 -2.70 11.24
C VAL A 240 -0.88 -3.92 12.15
N GLY A 241 -1.80 -4.10 13.11
CA GLY A 241 -1.84 -5.24 14.03
C GLY A 241 -1.96 -6.59 13.33
N ASN A 242 -2.67 -6.66 12.21
CA ASN A 242 -2.76 -7.87 11.38
C ASN A 242 -1.42 -8.26 10.73
N LEU A 243 -0.50 -7.33 10.56
CA LEU A 243 0.85 -7.59 10.05
C LEU A 243 1.87 -7.83 11.14
N ILE A 244 1.74 -7.09 12.21
CA ILE A 244 2.62 -7.12 13.35
C ILE A 244 1.85 -7.80 14.46
N HIS A 245 1.97 -9.14 14.54
CA HIS A 245 1.40 -9.91 15.63
C HIS A 245 2.24 -9.62 16.88
N ASP A 246 2.01 -8.47 17.50
CA ASP A 246 2.74 -8.00 18.66
C ASP A 246 2.04 -8.33 19.99
N GLU A 247 1.22 -9.37 19.98
CA GLU A 247 0.58 -9.95 21.15
C GLU A 247 1.38 -11.11 21.72
N VAL A 248 1.26 -11.33 23.03
CA VAL A 248 1.85 -12.51 23.66
C VAL A 248 1.18 -13.76 23.09
N PRO A 249 1.97 -14.72 22.55
CA PRO A 249 1.41 -15.95 21.99
C PRO A 249 0.51 -16.68 22.99
N ALA A 250 -0.75 -16.94 22.60
CA ALA A 250 -1.77 -17.52 23.47
C ALA A 250 -1.30 -18.80 24.24
N PRO A 251 -0.50 -19.71 23.65
CA PRO A 251 0.02 -20.87 24.38
C PRO A 251 0.96 -20.53 25.54
N LEU A 252 1.60 -19.34 25.54
CA LEU A 252 2.52 -18.92 26.61
C LEU A 252 1.79 -18.30 27.80
N ILE A 253 0.58 -17.75 27.61
CA ILE A 253 -0.17 -17.03 28.64
C ILE A 253 -0.39 -17.87 29.92
N PRO A 254 -0.83 -19.14 29.85
CA PRO A 254 -1.00 -19.94 31.08
C PRO A 254 0.30 -20.15 31.85
N ALA A 255 1.41 -20.38 31.14
CA ALA A 255 2.72 -20.57 31.77
C ALA A 255 3.21 -19.27 32.43
N ILE A 256 3.03 -18.14 31.79
CA ILE A 256 3.41 -16.83 32.34
C ILE A 256 2.55 -16.50 33.58
N LYS A 257 1.24 -16.72 33.50
CA LYS A 257 0.33 -16.48 34.66
C LYS A 257 0.59 -17.42 35.85
N SER A 258 1.23 -18.55 35.63
CA SER A 258 1.62 -19.47 36.72
C SER A 258 2.97 -19.15 37.35
N MET A 259 3.70 -18.14 36.85
CA MET A 259 4.97 -17.71 37.42
C MET A 259 4.75 -17.17 38.85
N THR A 260 5.63 -17.60 39.77
CA THR A 260 5.63 -17.13 41.17
C THR A 260 6.62 -16.01 41.42
N THR A 261 7.47 -15.74 40.44
CA THR A 261 8.44 -14.64 40.44
C THR A 261 7.80 -13.36 39.95
N ASN A 262 8.34 -12.21 40.38
CA ASN A 262 7.88 -10.93 39.87
C ASN A 262 8.34 -10.78 38.40
N TYR A 263 7.43 -10.42 37.52
CA TYR A 263 7.71 -10.19 36.11
C TYR A 263 6.91 -9.02 35.54
N GLN A 264 7.45 -8.43 34.49
CA GLN A 264 6.73 -7.47 33.65
C GLN A 264 7.00 -7.82 32.17
N ILE A 265 6.04 -7.52 31.31
CA ILE A 265 6.17 -7.70 29.86
C ILE A 265 6.24 -6.33 29.22
N LEU A 266 7.30 -6.08 28.47
CA LEU A 266 7.48 -4.84 27.74
C LEU A 266 7.44 -5.13 26.24
N ARG A 267 6.67 -4.29 25.51
CA ARG A 267 6.75 -4.17 24.07
C ARG A 267 7.74 -3.05 23.77
N ILE A 268 8.86 -3.38 23.15
CA ILE A 268 9.90 -2.42 22.77
C ILE A 268 9.82 -2.18 21.27
N LYS A 269 9.70 -0.90 20.88
CA LYS A 269 9.72 -0.46 19.48
C LYS A 269 11.10 0.12 19.16
N MET A 270 11.76 -0.44 18.14
CA MET A 270 13.05 0.03 17.63
C MET A 270 12.86 0.63 16.25
N GLN A 271 13.41 1.81 16.02
CA GLN A 271 13.36 2.49 14.73
C GLN A 271 14.73 3.03 14.35
N ASN A 272 15.19 2.67 13.16
CA ASN A 272 16.38 3.25 12.51
C ASN A 272 17.67 3.26 13.35
N HIS A 273 17.99 2.17 14.06
CA HIS A 273 19.19 2.17 14.86
C HIS A 273 20.43 1.77 14.06
N GLU A 274 21.37 2.71 13.97
CA GLU A 274 22.77 2.42 13.66
C GLU A 274 23.45 1.63 14.80
N HIS A 275 22.74 1.40 15.92
CA HIS A 275 23.26 0.70 17.07
C HIS A 275 23.29 -0.80 16.82
N THR A 276 24.48 -1.31 16.62
CA THR A 276 24.79 -2.74 16.60
C THR A 276 24.93 -3.33 18.00
N GLU A 277 24.67 -2.55 19.05
CA GLU A 277 24.82 -2.98 20.44
C GLU A 277 23.69 -3.95 20.83
N PRO A 278 24.05 -5.07 21.49
CA PRO A 278 23.06 -6.12 21.80
C PRO A 278 22.24 -5.74 23.04
N LEU A 279 21.13 -5.02 22.87
CA LEU A 279 20.26 -4.52 23.94
C LEU A 279 19.94 -5.58 25.01
N LEU A 280 19.51 -6.79 24.60
CA LEU A 280 19.17 -7.84 25.56
C LEU A 280 20.37 -8.30 26.39
N TRP A 281 21.55 -8.37 25.77
CA TRP A 281 22.76 -8.73 26.48
C TRP A 281 23.14 -7.66 27.50
N GLU A 282 23.04 -6.39 27.13
CA GLU A 282 23.32 -5.29 28.03
C GLU A 282 22.38 -5.27 29.23
N LEU A 283 21.06 -5.41 28.99
CA LEU A 283 20.06 -5.44 30.05
C LEU A 283 20.34 -6.59 31.05
N ASN A 284 20.64 -7.78 30.56
CA ASN A 284 20.92 -8.93 31.41
C ASN A 284 22.26 -8.84 32.16
N THR A 285 23.27 -8.14 31.59
CA THR A 285 24.59 -8.05 32.20
C THR A 285 24.74 -6.86 33.15
N LYS A 286 24.11 -5.73 32.83
CA LYS A 286 24.16 -4.51 33.66
C LYS A 286 23.20 -4.57 34.85
N TYR A 287 22.06 -5.25 34.68
CA TYR A 287 21.01 -5.32 35.70
C TYR A 287 20.73 -6.76 36.09
N GLN A 288 20.24 -7.00 37.30
CA GLN A 288 19.96 -8.33 37.81
C GLN A 288 18.55 -8.80 37.35
N VAL A 289 18.33 -8.78 36.05
CA VAL A 289 17.10 -9.26 35.42
C VAL A 289 17.38 -10.46 34.51
N LYS A 290 16.38 -11.30 34.32
CA LYS A 290 16.36 -12.32 33.28
C LYS A 290 15.35 -11.88 32.21
N THR A 291 15.78 -11.88 30.96
CA THR A 291 14.88 -11.55 29.84
C THR A 291 14.52 -12.80 29.06
N ASN A 292 13.25 -12.92 28.69
CA ASN A 292 12.77 -13.94 27.78
C ASN A 292 12.07 -13.28 26.58
N LEU A 293 12.58 -13.51 25.37
CA LEU A 293 12.01 -13.00 24.14
C LEU A 293 10.76 -13.81 23.78
N LEU A 294 9.58 -13.22 23.93
CA LEU A 294 8.29 -13.86 23.63
C LEU A 294 7.93 -13.76 22.15
N TYR A 295 8.28 -12.64 21.52
CA TYR A 295 8.06 -12.36 20.11
C TYR A 295 9.06 -11.34 19.61
N CYS A 296 9.45 -11.44 18.33
CA CYS A 296 10.26 -10.43 17.65
C CYS A 296 9.89 -10.39 16.17
N THR A 297 9.75 -9.19 15.64
CA THR A 297 9.66 -8.96 14.20
C THR A 297 10.52 -7.78 13.79
N ILE A 298 11.15 -7.89 12.63
CA ILE A 298 11.92 -6.81 12.01
C ILE A 298 11.38 -6.60 10.61
N ASN A 299 11.02 -5.37 10.31
CA ASN A 299 10.50 -4.96 9.01
C ASN A 299 11.33 -3.83 8.45
N VAL A 300 11.43 -3.77 7.12
CA VAL A 300 12.03 -2.63 6.42
C VAL A 300 10.92 -1.95 5.63
N ILE A 301 10.70 -0.67 5.90
CA ILE A 301 9.68 0.16 5.24
C ILE A 301 10.39 1.41 4.73
N GLU A 302 10.38 1.67 3.43
CA GLU A 302 11.05 2.81 2.79
C GLU A 302 12.53 2.97 3.23
N GLY A 303 13.24 1.84 3.43
CA GLY A 303 14.63 1.84 3.89
C GLY A 303 14.79 2.04 5.41
N VAL A 304 13.71 2.29 6.14
CA VAL A 304 13.70 2.40 7.61
C VAL A 304 13.52 1.02 8.21
N VAL A 305 14.41 0.62 9.10
CA VAL A 305 14.29 -0.63 9.87
C VAL A 305 13.39 -0.38 11.07
N ILE A 306 12.32 -1.15 11.18
CA ILE A 306 11.38 -1.11 12.30
C ILE A 306 11.38 -2.47 12.96
N GLY A 307 11.77 -2.53 14.23
CA GLY A 307 11.74 -3.72 15.06
C GLY A 307 10.69 -3.60 16.16
N ILE A 308 9.98 -4.70 16.44
CA ILE A 308 9.11 -4.82 17.61
C ILE A 308 9.50 -6.08 18.34
N MET A 309 9.79 -5.94 19.64
CA MET A 309 10.10 -7.06 20.52
C MET A 309 9.13 -7.09 21.70
N LEU A 310 8.57 -8.26 21.99
CA LEU A 310 7.89 -8.53 23.25
C LEU A 310 8.84 -9.31 24.15
N ILE A 311 9.18 -8.71 25.26
CA ILE A 311 10.16 -9.28 26.20
C ILE A 311 9.54 -9.36 27.58
N LEU A 312 9.62 -10.54 28.16
CA LEU A 312 9.30 -10.74 29.57
C LEU A 312 10.58 -10.52 30.40
N PHE A 313 10.48 -9.61 31.36
CA PHE A 313 11.51 -9.30 32.33
C PHE A 313 11.15 -9.95 33.67
N GLU A 314 12.03 -10.78 34.20
CA GLU A 314 11.92 -11.37 35.54
C GLU A 314 12.98 -10.76 36.45
N GLY A 315 12.55 -10.13 37.56
CA GLY A 315 13.42 -9.44 38.48
C GLY A 315 12.64 -8.63 39.52
N THR A 316 13.34 -7.85 40.33
CA THR A 316 12.68 -6.90 41.24
C THR A 316 12.15 -5.70 40.47
N ASP A 317 11.12 -5.04 40.99
CA ASP A 317 10.59 -3.82 40.37
C ASP A 317 11.66 -2.75 40.19
N GLU A 318 12.58 -2.64 41.17
CA GLU A 318 13.69 -1.66 41.10
C GLU A 318 14.62 -1.96 39.90
N GLU A 319 14.99 -3.22 39.66
CA GLU A 319 15.85 -3.58 38.52
C GLU A 319 15.14 -3.44 37.18
N ILE A 320 13.85 -3.79 37.12
CA ILE A 320 13.03 -3.61 35.91
C ILE A 320 12.89 -2.11 35.56
N GLU A 321 12.68 -1.26 36.57
CA GLU A 321 12.65 0.20 36.35
C GLU A 321 14.00 0.77 35.87
N LYS A 322 15.12 0.23 36.30
CA LYS A 322 16.44 0.59 35.76
C LYS A 322 16.56 0.17 34.28
N CYS A 323 16.05 -1.02 33.90
CA CYS A 323 15.98 -1.47 32.53
C CYS A 323 15.14 -0.53 31.66
N LYS A 324 13.96 -0.12 32.13
CA LYS A 324 13.09 0.83 31.41
C LYS A 324 13.79 2.16 31.14
N LYS A 325 14.51 2.70 32.15
CA LYS A 325 15.29 3.92 31.96
C LYS A 325 16.39 3.73 30.93
N HIS A 326 17.09 2.61 30.96
CA HIS A 326 18.14 2.30 29.98
C HIS A 326 17.56 2.20 28.55
N ILE A 327 16.41 1.56 28.38
CA ILE A 327 15.72 1.47 27.09
C ILE A 327 15.39 2.87 26.53
N ILE A 328 14.93 3.80 27.37
CA ILE A 328 14.67 5.19 26.97
C ILE A 328 15.98 5.91 26.62
N GLU A 329 17.04 5.69 27.40
CA GLU A 329 18.36 6.32 27.18
C GLU A 329 19.02 5.86 25.87
N THR A 330 18.71 4.64 25.42
CA THR A 330 19.13 4.15 24.09
C THR A 330 18.27 4.67 22.94
N GLY A 331 17.24 5.48 23.23
CA GLY A 331 16.36 6.08 22.22
C GLY A 331 15.20 5.20 21.78
N GLU A 332 14.97 4.08 22.50
CA GLU A 332 13.87 3.16 22.23
C GLU A 332 12.59 3.57 22.97
N GLU A 333 11.45 3.23 22.40
CA GLU A 333 10.15 3.37 23.05
C GLU A 333 9.67 2.03 23.60
N PHE A 334 9.01 2.04 24.73
CA PHE A 334 8.37 0.84 25.26
C PHE A 334 6.94 1.11 25.77
N GLU A 335 6.16 0.03 25.77
CA GLU A 335 4.81 -0.03 26.39
C GLU A 335 4.76 -1.25 27.30
N GLU A 336 4.09 -1.13 28.46
CA GLU A 336 3.80 -2.27 29.32
C GLU A 336 2.63 -3.08 28.78
N VAL A 337 2.80 -4.40 28.71
CA VAL A 337 1.76 -5.33 28.26
C VAL A 337 1.19 -6.07 29.47
N ILE A 338 -0.11 -5.93 29.70
CA ILE A 338 -0.85 -6.61 30.78
C ILE A 338 -1.58 -7.82 30.17
N LEU A 339 -1.45 -9.00 30.80
CA LEU A 339 -2.07 -10.28 30.39
C LEU A 339 -3.47 -10.50 30.98
#